data_6325edb619533077ce10a429f0a1f34f
#
_entry.id   6325edb619533077ce10a429f0a1f34f
#
_cell.length_a   1.000
_cell.length_b   1.000
_cell.length_c   1.000
_cell.angle_alpha   90.00
_cell.angle_beta   90.00
_cell.angle_gamma   90.00
#
_symmetry.space_group_name_H-M   'P 1'
#
loop_
_entity.id
_entity.type
_entity.pdbx_description
1 polymer ?
#
loop_
_entity_poly.entity_id
_entity_poly.type
_entity_poly.pdbx_seq_one_letter_code
_entity_poly.pdbx_strand_id
1 'polypeptide(L)'
;MPGATTAAIVDNRRGTQHSEGPATILAIGTANPENIVCQDNFADYYFGLTKSEHLTELKDKMKRICHKSGIEKRYIHLDAELISAHPEIIDKHSPSLETRVDIVATEVPKLAESAARKAIAEWGRPATDITHLIFSTYSGCRAPSADLQLASLLKLRPSVSRTILSLHGCSGGGRALQLAKEIAENNRGARVLVACSELTLICFSTPDESKIIGHGLFGDGAGAVIVGANPSADGERPLFEMVAASQTMIPGTEHALGMQATSSGIDFHLSIQVPTLIKDNIHQCLLDAFRSVGNTDPNWNDLFWAVHPGGRAILDNIEDKLQLQPWKLAASRQVLSEYGNMSGATIAFVLDELRRRREKEQDMQQQPEWGVLLAFGPGVTIESIVLRNPLSHGLKEN
;
A
#
# COMPACT_ATOMS: atom_id res chain seq x y z
N MET A 1 55.87 -1.45 -3.36
CA MET A 1 54.70 -1.98 -2.63
C MET A 1 53.47 -1.08 -2.83
N PRO A 2 52.55 -1.37 -3.78
CA PRO A 2 51.31 -0.60 -3.95
C PRO A 2 50.03 -1.36 -3.57
N GLY A 3 50.10 -2.47 -2.82
CA GLY A 3 48.92 -3.30 -2.58
C GLY A 3 48.12 -3.02 -1.30
N ALA A 4 48.66 -2.30 -0.32
CA ALA A 4 48.01 -2.11 0.98
C ALA A 4 47.04 -0.92 1.04
N THR A 5 47.15 0.05 0.13
CA THR A 5 46.34 1.28 0.16
C THR A 5 44.94 1.10 -0.43
N THR A 6 44.76 0.20 -1.39
CA THR A 6 43.48 0.04 -2.09
C THR A 6 42.46 -0.76 -1.25
N ALA A 7 42.90 -1.77 -0.53
CA ALA A 7 42.01 -2.55 0.35
C ALA A 7 41.53 -1.73 1.55
N ALA A 8 42.38 -0.92 2.16
CA ALA A 8 42.01 -0.05 3.27
C ALA A 8 41.07 1.10 2.84
N ILE A 9 41.16 1.58 1.58
CA ILE A 9 40.25 2.58 1.03
C ILE A 9 38.87 1.96 0.74
N VAL A 10 38.81 0.71 0.30
CA VAL A 10 37.54 -0.01 0.03
C VAL A 10 36.82 -0.34 1.34
N ASP A 11 37.53 -0.81 2.37
CA ASP A 11 36.95 -1.07 3.70
C ASP A 11 36.44 0.20 4.39
N ASN A 12 37.18 1.29 4.30
CA ASN A 12 36.77 2.59 4.86
C ASN A 12 35.53 3.16 4.11
N ARG A 13 35.41 2.94 2.80
CA ARG A 13 34.22 3.33 2.04
C ARG A 13 32.97 2.51 2.43
N ARG A 14 33.14 1.23 2.71
CA ARG A 14 32.03 0.40 3.18
C ARG A 14 31.50 0.84 4.54
N GLY A 15 32.39 1.12 5.50
CA GLY A 15 31.99 1.59 6.85
C GLY A 15 31.34 2.98 6.87
N THR A 16 31.52 3.81 5.84
CA THR A 16 30.88 5.14 5.72
C THR A 16 29.64 5.15 4.87
N GLN A 17 29.33 4.05 4.17
CA GLN A 17 28.21 3.95 3.24
C GLN A 17 26.90 3.56 3.94
N HIS A 18 26.95 2.77 4.99
CA HIS A 18 25.78 2.32 5.74
C HIS A 18 25.32 3.38 6.76
N SER A 19 24.02 3.37 7.03
CA SER A 19 23.44 4.15 8.13
C SER A 19 23.68 3.43 9.48
N GLU A 20 23.69 4.19 10.58
CA GLU A 20 23.96 3.64 11.91
C GLU A 20 22.70 3.15 12.64
N GLY A 21 21.51 3.49 12.15
CA GLY A 21 20.22 3.14 12.75
C GLY A 21 19.25 2.51 11.78
N PRO A 22 18.11 2.01 12.28
CA PRO A 22 17.07 1.44 11.44
C PRO A 22 16.43 2.49 10.54
N ALA A 23 15.91 2.03 9.41
CA ALA A 23 15.07 2.89 8.57
C ALA A 23 13.80 3.29 9.33
N THR A 24 13.37 4.51 9.12
CA THR A 24 12.26 5.12 9.85
C THR A 24 11.30 5.79 8.88
N ILE A 25 10.00 5.63 9.07
CA ILE A 25 8.96 6.40 8.40
C ILE A 25 8.95 7.80 9.02
N LEU A 26 9.16 8.82 8.19
CA LEU A 26 9.32 10.22 8.61
C LEU A 26 8.09 11.07 8.30
N ALA A 27 7.35 10.75 7.25
CA ALA A 27 6.15 11.46 6.86
C ALA A 27 5.22 10.58 6.02
N ILE A 28 3.92 10.87 6.05
CA ILE A 28 2.90 10.15 5.30
C ILE A 28 1.93 11.16 4.67
N GLY A 29 1.56 10.94 3.41
CA GLY A 29 0.53 11.70 2.73
C GLY A 29 -0.41 10.79 1.96
N THR A 30 -1.68 11.15 1.90
CA THR A 30 -2.73 10.38 1.24
C THR A 30 -3.59 11.26 0.34
N ALA A 31 -4.09 10.71 -0.76
CA ALA A 31 -4.99 11.41 -1.67
C ALA A 31 -5.98 10.43 -2.31
N ASN A 32 -7.16 10.94 -2.63
CA ASN A 32 -8.20 10.22 -3.36
C ASN A 32 -8.73 11.10 -4.51
N PRO A 33 -9.34 10.50 -5.55
CA PRO A 33 -10.16 11.24 -6.52
C PRO A 33 -11.33 11.96 -5.83
N GLU A 34 -11.95 12.90 -6.53
CA GLU A 34 -13.04 13.70 -5.97
C GLU A 34 -14.38 12.95 -5.89
N ASN A 35 -14.63 12.00 -6.83
CA ASN A 35 -15.90 11.29 -6.89
C ASN A 35 -16.02 10.25 -5.78
N ILE A 36 -17.04 10.45 -4.91
CA ILE A 36 -17.35 9.58 -3.77
C ILE A 36 -18.58 8.74 -4.11
N VAL A 37 -18.47 7.43 -3.92
CA VAL A 37 -19.59 6.50 -4.09
C VAL A 37 -19.89 5.80 -2.77
N CYS A 38 -21.08 6.03 -2.22
CA CYS A 38 -21.58 5.31 -1.05
C CYS A 38 -21.78 3.83 -1.40
N GLN A 39 -21.35 2.95 -0.51
CA GLN A 39 -21.35 1.51 -0.76
C GLN A 39 -22.76 0.94 -0.93
N ASP A 40 -23.75 1.43 -0.18
CA ASP A 40 -25.13 1.01 -0.30
C ASP A 40 -25.72 1.28 -1.70
N ASN A 41 -25.25 2.33 -2.38
CA ASN A 41 -25.68 2.72 -3.72
C ASN A 41 -24.78 2.15 -4.82
N PHE A 42 -23.65 1.51 -4.46
CA PHE A 42 -22.65 1.09 -5.44
C PHE A 42 -23.19 0.11 -6.48
N ALA A 43 -24.01 -0.86 -6.09
CA ALA A 43 -24.58 -1.80 -7.04
C ALA A 43 -25.44 -1.09 -8.09
N ASP A 44 -26.28 -0.15 -7.67
CA ASP A 44 -27.13 0.62 -8.60
C ASP A 44 -26.26 1.54 -9.49
N TYR A 45 -25.26 2.20 -8.94
CA TYR A 45 -24.29 3.01 -9.67
C TYR A 45 -23.53 2.18 -10.73
N TYR A 46 -22.94 1.04 -10.33
CA TYR A 46 -22.11 0.20 -11.19
C TYR A 46 -22.92 -0.41 -12.35
N PHE A 47 -24.10 -0.96 -12.06
CA PHE A 47 -24.96 -1.57 -13.08
C PHE A 47 -25.57 -0.52 -14.02
N GLY A 48 -25.88 0.69 -13.52
CA GLY A 48 -26.30 1.81 -14.34
C GLY A 48 -25.17 2.31 -15.26
N LEU A 49 -23.97 2.53 -14.69
CA LEU A 49 -22.81 2.98 -15.44
C LEU A 49 -22.42 2.02 -16.58
N THR A 50 -22.57 0.71 -16.35
CA THR A 50 -22.26 -0.36 -17.32
C THR A 50 -23.45 -0.73 -18.22
N LYS A 51 -24.59 -0.06 -18.09
CA LYS A 51 -25.85 -0.36 -18.82
C LYS A 51 -26.28 -1.83 -18.69
N SER A 52 -26.11 -2.38 -17.48
CA SER A 52 -26.30 -3.81 -17.18
C SER A 52 -27.42 -4.08 -16.19
N GLU A 53 -28.39 -3.17 -16.03
CA GLU A 53 -29.52 -3.28 -15.08
C GLU A 53 -30.37 -4.52 -15.31
N HIS A 54 -30.38 -5.06 -16.52
CA HIS A 54 -31.10 -6.28 -16.89
C HIS A 54 -30.53 -7.54 -16.20
N LEU A 55 -29.30 -7.50 -15.67
CA LEU A 55 -28.66 -8.62 -14.95
C LEU A 55 -29.07 -8.61 -13.45
N THR A 56 -30.36 -8.79 -13.18
CA THR A 56 -30.96 -8.58 -11.86
C THR A 56 -30.36 -9.49 -10.78
N GLU A 57 -30.16 -10.79 -11.05
CA GLU A 57 -29.59 -11.73 -10.09
C GLU A 57 -28.15 -11.35 -9.68
N LEU A 58 -27.35 -10.93 -10.65
CA LEU A 58 -25.98 -10.51 -10.43
C LEU A 58 -25.91 -9.19 -9.65
N LYS A 59 -26.85 -8.28 -9.95
CA LYS A 59 -27.01 -7.01 -9.21
C LYS A 59 -27.39 -7.27 -7.75
N ASP A 60 -28.30 -8.20 -7.47
CA ASP A 60 -28.67 -8.59 -6.11
C ASP A 60 -27.49 -9.27 -5.38
N LYS A 61 -26.67 -10.05 -6.09
CA LYS A 61 -25.45 -10.60 -5.53
C LYS A 61 -24.48 -9.47 -5.14
N MET A 62 -24.28 -8.47 -6.00
CA MET A 62 -23.45 -7.28 -5.71
C MET A 62 -23.96 -6.55 -4.46
N LYS A 63 -25.28 -6.31 -4.32
CA LYS A 63 -25.87 -5.68 -3.13
C LYS A 63 -25.54 -6.46 -1.86
N ARG A 64 -25.60 -7.78 -1.89
CA ARG A 64 -25.22 -8.62 -0.73
C ARG A 64 -23.71 -8.53 -0.41
N ILE A 65 -22.87 -8.45 -1.44
CA ILE A 65 -21.41 -8.25 -1.26
C ILE A 65 -21.16 -6.89 -0.61
N CYS A 66 -21.74 -5.82 -1.14
CA CYS A 66 -21.61 -4.46 -0.60
C CYS A 66 -22.03 -4.39 0.86
N HIS A 67 -23.20 -4.93 1.21
CA HIS A 67 -23.70 -4.93 2.58
C HIS A 67 -22.78 -5.66 3.58
N LYS A 68 -22.08 -6.72 3.14
CA LYS A 68 -21.17 -7.52 3.98
C LYS A 68 -19.72 -7.04 3.96
N SER A 69 -19.38 -6.10 3.09
CA SER A 69 -17.98 -5.70 2.83
C SER A 69 -17.29 -5.00 4.00
N GLY A 70 -18.06 -4.35 4.89
CA GLY A 70 -17.53 -3.47 5.92
C GLY A 70 -17.09 -2.11 5.37
N ILE A 71 -17.48 -1.79 4.14
CA ILE A 71 -17.21 -0.51 3.46
C ILE A 71 -18.45 0.38 3.58
N GLU A 72 -18.27 1.65 3.86
CA GLU A 72 -19.33 2.66 3.85
C GLU A 72 -19.29 3.51 2.57
N LYS A 73 -18.08 3.86 2.12
CA LYS A 73 -17.89 4.62 0.89
C LYS A 73 -16.55 4.30 0.23
N ARG A 74 -16.43 4.64 -1.04
CA ARG A 74 -15.20 4.54 -1.83
C ARG A 74 -15.03 5.77 -2.70
N TYR A 75 -13.80 5.98 -3.14
CA TYR A 75 -13.43 7.01 -4.10
C TYR A 75 -13.13 6.34 -5.42
N ILE A 76 -13.66 6.86 -6.53
CA ILE A 76 -13.54 6.26 -7.86
C ILE A 76 -13.34 7.37 -8.88
N HIS A 77 -12.26 7.30 -9.65
CA HIS A 77 -11.97 8.26 -10.73
C HIS A 77 -12.96 8.13 -11.89
N LEU A 78 -13.41 6.91 -12.19
CA LEU A 78 -14.33 6.62 -13.28
C LEU A 78 -15.74 7.11 -12.93
N ASP A 79 -16.31 7.90 -13.85
CA ASP A 79 -17.68 8.42 -13.76
C ASP A 79 -18.45 8.27 -15.08
N ALA A 80 -19.67 8.76 -15.11
CA ALA A 80 -20.55 8.70 -16.29
C ALA A 80 -20.05 9.58 -17.45
N GLU A 81 -19.37 10.68 -17.18
CA GLU A 81 -18.82 11.58 -18.19
C GLU A 81 -17.66 10.90 -18.90
N LEU A 82 -16.75 10.29 -18.16
CA LEU A 82 -15.62 9.55 -18.71
C LEU A 82 -16.07 8.34 -19.55
N ILE A 83 -17.09 7.59 -19.09
CA ILE A 83 -17.68 6.50 -19.88
C ILE A 83 -18.36 7.01 -21.16
N SER A 84 -19.02 8.17 -21.08
CA SER A 84 -19.65 8.77 -22.28
C SER A 84 -18.61 9.21 -23.32
N ALA A 85 -17.46 9.71 -22.86
CA ALA A 85 -16.33 10.06 -23.72
C ALA A 85 -15.59 8.84 -24.29
N HIS A 86 -15.60 7.72 -23.56
CA HIS A 86 -14.86 6.49 -23.87
C HIS A 86 -15.76 5.24 -23.73
N PRO A 87 -16.79 5.08 -24.59
CA PRO A 87 -17.75 3.99 -24.48
C PRO A 87 -17.13 2.59 -24.66
N GLU A 88 -15.97 2.49 -25.29
CA GLU A 88 -15.20 1.25 -25.43
C GLU A 88 -14.78 0.64 -24.08
N ILE A 89 -14.75 1.42 -23.00
CA ILE A 89 -14.42 0.94 -21.65
C ILE A 89 -15.48 -0.06 -21.14
N ILE A 90 -16.73 0.08 -21.54
CA ILE A 90 -17.83 -0.80 -21.15
C ILE A 90 -18.30 -1.73 -22.28
N ASP A 91 -17.67 -1.69 -23.43
CA ASP A 91 -17.96 -2.59 -24.54
C ASP A 91 -17.07 -3.83 -24.49
N LYS A 92 -17.67 -5.00 -24.22
CA LYS A 92 -16.94 -6.29 -24.13
C LYS A 92 -16.27 -6.71 -25.46
N HIS A 93 -16.71 -6.16 -26.57
CA HIS A 93 -16.23 -6.53 -27.90
C HIS A 93 -15.20 -5.56 -28.47
N SER A 94 -15.00 -4.41 -27.83
CA SER A 94 -14.03 -3.40 -28.23
C SER A 94 -12.77 -3.47 -27.37
N PRO A 95 -11.57 -3.49 -27.98
CA PRO A 95 -10.33 -3.34 -27.21
C PRO A 95 -10.27 -1.93 -26.60
N SER A 96 -9.95 -1.83 -25.31
CA SER A 96 -9.90 -0.56 -24.58
C SER A 96 -8.61 -0.35 -23.79
N LEU A 97 -7.64 -1.26 -23.89
CA LEU A 97 -6.39 -1.17 -23.14
C LEU A 97 -5.63 0.13 -23.45
N GLU A 98 -5.53 0.54 -24.71
CA GLU A 98 -4.82 1.76 -25.11
C GLU A 98 -5.45 3.00 -24.47
N THR A 99 -6.78 3.17 -24.61
CA THR A 99 -7.54 4.26 -23.98
C THR A 99 -7.31 4.30 -22.45
N ARG A 100 -7.42 3.15 -21.80
CA ARG A 100 -7.22 3.07 -20.35
C ARG A 100 -5.79 3.44 -19.95
N VAL A 101 -4.80 2.94 -20.67
CA VAL A 101 -3.38 3.25 -20.44
C VAL A 101 -3.11 4.75 -20.63
N ASP A 102 -3.70 5.40 -21.64
CA ASP A 102 -3.54 6.83 -21.87
C ASP A 102 -4.12 7.66 -20.73
N ILE A 103 -5.29 7.30 -20.23
CA ILE A 103 -5.93 7.99 -19.10
C ILE A 103 -5.09 7.80 -17.82
N VAL A 104 -4.78 6.55 -17.45
CA VAL A 104 -4.05 6.27 -16.20
C VAL A 104 -2.61 6.78 -16.25
N ALA A 105 -1.97 6.85 -17.43
CA ALA A 105 -0.64 7.41 -17.57
C ALA A 105 -0.57 8.90 -17.17
N THR A 106 -1.70 9.60 -17.25
CA THR A 106 -1.82 11.00 -16.83
C THR A 106 -2.33 11.13 -15.40
N GLU A 107 -3.37 10.39 -15.04
CA GLU A 107 -4.08 10.60 -13.77
C GLU A 107 -3.41 9.90 -12.57
N VAL A 108 -2.77 8.75 -12.76
CA VAL A 108 -2.03 8.06 -11.69
C VAL A 108 -0.88 8.91 -11.13
N PRO A 109 0.00 9.51 -11.95
CA PRO A 109 1.05 10.39 -11.44
C PRO A 109 0.51 11.66 -10.76
N LYS A 110 -0.59 12.24 -11.24
CA LYS A 110 -1.24 13.42 -10.61
C LYS A 110 -1.80 13.08 -9.24
N LEU A 111 -2.47 11.94 -9.11
CA LEU A 111 -2.99 11.50 -7.82
C LEU A 111 -1.84 11.20 -6.85
N ALA A 112 -0.76 10.55 -7.33
CA ALA A 112 0.46 10.33 -6.55
C ALA A 112 1.13 11.65 -6.14
N GLU A 113 1.16 12.66 -7.04
CA GLU A 113 1.68 14.00 -6.72
C GLU A 113 0.93 14.62 -5.53
N SER A 114 -0.40 14.51 -5.53
CA SER A 114 -1.23 15.06 -4.45
C SER A 114 -0.89 14.43 -3.09
N ALA A 115 -0.69 13.11 -3.04
CA ALA A 115 -0.25 12.41 -1.83
C ALA A 115 1.20 12.77 -1.46
N ALA A 116 2.12 12.78 -2.43
CA ALA A 116 3.52 13.06 -2.21
C ALA A 116 3.76 14.49 -1.72
N ARG A 117 3.04 15.49 -2.22
CA ARG A 117 3.13 16.87 -1.74
C ARG A 117 2.73 17.00 -0.28
N LYS A 118 1.72 16.25 0.18
CA LYS A 118 1.34 16.22 1.60
C LYS A 118 2.44 15.59 2.46
N ALA A 119 3.02 14.46 2.02
CA ALA A 119 4.13 13.82 2.71
C ALA A 119 5.37 14.74 2.78
N ILE A 120 5.72 15.42 1.67
CA ILE A 120 6.84 16.36 1.62
C ILE A 120 6.57 17.57 2.53
N ALA A 121 5.36 18.11 2.54
CA ALA A 121 4.98 19.21 3.41
C ALA A 121 5.07 18.84 4.90
N GLU A 122 4.61 17.63 5.26
CA GLU A 122 4.74 17.10 6.62
C GLU A 122 6.20 16.86 7.01
N TRP A 123 7.02 16.35 6.09
CA TRP A 123 8.44 16.13 6.29
C TRP A 123 9.22 17.44 6.55
N GLY A 124 8.72 18.54 5.99
CA GLY A 124 9.27 19.89 6.23
C GLY A 124 10.59 20.19 5.52
N ARG A 125 11.04 19.33 4.58
CA ARG A 125 12.27 19.54 3.81
C ARG A 125 11.97 19.67 2.31
N PRO A 126 12.90 20.31 1.54
CA PRO A 126 12.71 20.45 0.10
C PRO A 126 12.60 19.11 -0.64
N ALA A 127 11.73 19.02 -1.64
CA ALA A 127 11.60 17.86 -2.50
C ALA A 127 12.93 17.44 -3.17
N THR A 128 13.82 18.39 -3.41
CA THR A 128 15.17 18.14 -3.94
C THR A 128 16.09 17.34 -3.01
N ASP A 129 15.74 17.21 -1.72
CA ASP A 129 16.48 16.37 -0.77
C ASP A 129 16.14 14.88 -0.91
N ILE A 130 15.05 14.55 -1.62
CA ILE A 130 14.72 13.17 -1.96
C ILE A 130 15.81 12.59 -2.88
N THR A 131 16.38 11.47 -2.44
CA THR A 131 17.47 10.78 -3.12
C THR A 131 16.99 9.64 -4.00
N HIS A 132 15.91 8.98 -3.57
CA HIS A 132 15.33 7.82 -4.23
C HIS A 132 13.81 7.97 -4.31
N LEU A 133 13.25 7.50 -5.41
CA LEU A 133 11.80 7.39 -5.63
C LEU A 133 11.46 5.93 -5.95
N ILE A 134 10.60 5.32 -5.15
CA ILE A 134 10.00 4.02 -5.44
C ILE A 134 8.54 4.27 -5.76
N PHE A 135 8.11 3.88 -6.95
CA PHE A 135 6.72 4.01 -7.37
C PHE A 135 6.11 2.61 -7.56
N SER A 136 5.02 2.32 -6.87
CA SER A 136 4.28 1.06 -7.01
C SER A 136 2.91 1.31 -7.63
N THR A 137 2.58 0.59 -8.71
CA THR A 137 1.27 0.63 -9.33
C THR A 137 1.01 -0.61 -10.21
N TYR A 138 -0.23 -1.06 -10.27
CA TYR A 138 -0.71 -1.94 -11.33
C TYR A 138 -1.41 -1.16 -12.45
N SER A 139 -1.67 0.12 -12.23
CA SER A 139 -2.49 0.97 -13.09
C SER A 139 -1.70 1.59 -14.26
N GLY A 140 -0.48 1.14 -14.53
CA GLY A 140 0.32 1.69 -15.63
C GLY A 140 1.26 0.68 -16.25
N CYS A 141 1.13 0.46 -17.58
CA CYS A 141 2.03 -0.38 -18.37
C CYS A 141 2.61 0.41 -19.55
N ARG A 142 3.22 1.57 -19.26
CA ARG A 142 3.77 2.47 -20.28
C ARG A 142 5.20 2.90 -19.92
N ALA A 143 6.02 3.10 -20.93
CA ALA A 143 7.33 3.74 -20.78
C ALA A 143 7.39 5.02 -21.64
N PRO A 144 7.86 6.16 -21.13
CA PRO A 144 8.30 6.41 -19.74
C PRO A 144 7.15 6.20 -18.73
N SER A 145 7.51 5.63 -17.56
CA SER A 145 6.52 5.24 -16.54
C SER A 145 6.19 6.35 -15.54
N ALA A 146 5.19 6.09 -14.69
CA ALA A 146 4.64 7.06 -13.75
C ALA A 146 5.67 7.67 -12.78
N ASP A 147 6.74 6.94 -12.44
CA ASP A 147 7.85 7.42 -11.61
C ASP A 147 8.60 8.60 -12.24
N LEU A 148 8.83 8.58 -13.57
CA LEU A 148 9.45 9.70 -14.27
C LEU A 148 8.54 10.94 -14.23
N GLN A 149 7.24 10.74 -14.48
CA GLN A 149 6.28 11.84 -14.47
C GLN A 149 6.15 12.44 -13.06
N LEU A 150 6.05 11.60 -12.03
CA LEU A 150 6.00 12.07 -10.64
C LEU A 150 7.26 12.85 -10.27
N ALA A 151 8.44 12.36 -10.64
CA ALA A 151 9.69 13.07 -10.39
C ALA A 151 9.71 14.46 -11.04
N SER A 152 9.15 14.59 -12.25
CA SER A 152 9.02 15.86 -12.95
C SER A 152 7.99 16.80 -12.29
N LEU A 153 6.81 16.30 -11.92
CA LEU A 153 5.76 17.06 -11.24
C LEU A 153 6.22 17.61 -9.89
N LEU A 154 6.95 16.82 -9.12
CA LEU A 154 7.51 17.21 -7.84
C LEU A 154 8.81 18.04 -7.96
N LYS A 155 9.34 18.21 -9.16
CA LYS A 155 10.64 18.86 -9.43
C LYS A 155 11.77 18.24 -8.61
N LEU A 156 11.82 16.93 -8.55
CA LEU A 156 12.93 16.21 -7.91
C LEU A 156 14.23 16.49 -8.67
N ARG A 157 15.37 16.33 -7.99
CA ARG A 157 16.67 16.50 -8.64
C ARG A 157 16.86 15.51 -9.80
N PRO A 158 17.54 15.88 -10.90
CA PRO A 158 17.76 14.99 -12.04
C PRO A 158 18.52 13.70 -11.70
N SER A 159 19.28 13.71 -10.60
CA SER A 159 20.05 12.56 -10.09
C SER A 159 19.24 11.67 -9.13
N VAL A 160 17.93 11.87 -8.98
CA VAL A 160 17.09 10.98 -8.17
C VAL A 160 17.11 9.56 -8.74
N SER A 161 17.43 8.57 -7.92
CA SER A 161 17.36 7.17 -8.31
C SER A 161 15.91 6.71 -8.31
N ARG A 162 15.42 6.13 -9.42
CA ARG A 162 14.03 5.76 -9.59
C ARG A 162 13.84 4.25 -9.77
N THR A 163 12.84 3.70 -9.10
CA THR A 163 12.43 2.30 -9.20
C THR A 163 10.93 2.22 -9.35
N ILE A 164 10.44 1.47 -10.34
CA ILE A 164 9.02 1.17 -10.49
C ILE A 164 8.75 -0.30 -10.13
N LEU A 165 7.72 -0.52 -9.32
CA LEU A 165 7.19 -1.84 -8.97
C LEU A 165 5.84 -2.00 -9.68
N SER A 166 5.81 -2.81 -10.74
CA SER A 166 4.61 -3.04 -11.55
C SER A 166 3.92 -4.34 -11.15
N LEU A 167 2.58 -4.35 -11.14
CA LEU A 167 1.73 -5.53 -10.96
C LEU A 167 1.92 -6.28 -9.62
N HIS A 168 2.42 -5.61 -8.57
CA HIS A 168 2.46 -6.18 -7.23
C HIS A 168 1.09 -6.17 -6.53
N GLY A 169 0.10 -5.46 -7.07
CA GLY A 169 -1.24 -5.36 -6.50
C GLY A 169 -1.21 -4.89 -5.04
N CYS A 170 -2.02 -5.53 -4.21
CA CYS A 170 -2.20 -5.11 -2.81
C CYS A 170 -0.93 -5.26 -1.93
N SER A 171 0.03 -6.12 -2.29
CA SER A 171 1.32 -6.22 -1.59
C SER A 171 2.30 -5.09 -1.96
N GLY A 172 2.03 -4.34 -3.04
CA GLY A 172 2.96 -3.36 -3.61
C GLY A 172 3.42 -2.28 -2.63
N GLY A 173 2.54 -1.81 -1.74
CA GLY A 173 2.91 -0.85 -0.70
C GLY A 173 3.85 -1.43 0.36
N GLY A 174 3.59 -2.65 0.82
CA GLY A 174 4.48 -3.36 1.75
C GLY A 174 5.84 -3.63 1.12
N ARG A 175 5.87 -4.12 -0.13
CA ARG A 175 7.12 -4.36 -0.86
C ARG A 175 7.92 -3.08 -1.11
N ALA A 176 7.24 -1.99 -1.46
CA ALA A 176 7.90 -0.70 -1.65
C ALA A 176 8.53 -0.17 -0.35
N LEU A 177 7.86 -0.33 0.79
CA LEU A 177 8.40 0.03 2.10
C LEU A 177 9.60 -0.84 2.50
N GLN A 178 9.57 -2.16 2.23
CA GLN A 178 10.74 -3.02 2.46
C GLN A 178 11.95 -2.57 1.63
N LEU A 179 11.76 -2.29 0.34
CA LEU A 179 12.83 -1.78 -0.51
C LEU A 179 13.33 -0.42 -0.04
N ALA A 180 12.44 0.47 0.42
CA ALA A 180 12.82 1.75 0.99
C ALA A 180 13.67 1.59 2.26
N LYS A 181 13.32 0.61 3.12
CA LYS A 181 14.12 0.24 4.30
C LYS A 181 15.53 -0.18 3.89
N GLU A 182 15.65 -1.11 2.96
CA GLU A 182 16.96 -1.59 2.48
C GLU A 182 17.82 -0.43 1.90
N ILE A 183 17.20 0.44 1.10
CA ILE A 183 17.89 1.60 0.53
C ILE A 183 18.35 2.57 1.62
N ALA A 184 17.47 2.91 2.57
CA ALA A 184 17.78 3.88 3.62
C ALA A 184 18.90 3.40 4.55
N GLU A 185 18.96 2.10 4.87
CA GLU A 185 19.97 1.50 5.73
C GLU A 185 21.31 1.32 5.03
N ASN A 186 21.31 1.02 3.73
CA ASN A 186 22.52 0.77 2.97
C ASN A 186 23.10 2.01 2.26
N ASN A 187 22.43 3.17 2.35
CA ASN A 187 22.91 4.41 1.77
C ASN A 187 22.77 5.56 2.77
N ARG A 188 23.87 5.90 3.43
CA ARG A 188 23.90 6.97 4.43
C ARG A 188 23.34 8.28 3.87
N GLY A 189 22.41 8.87 4.60
CA GLY A 189 21.74 10.12 4.20
C GLY A 189 20.66 9.95 3.12
N ALA A 190 20.32 8.71 2.71
CA ALA A 190 19.22 8.51 1.78
C ALA A 190 17.89 8.96 2.39
N ARG A 191 17.08 9.62 1.54
CA ARG A 191 15.70 9.95 1.80
C ARG A 191 14.88 9.41 0.63
N VAL A 192 14.07 8.40 0.93
CA VAL A 192 13.33 7.62 -0.06
C VAL A 192 11.88 8.06 -0.04
N LEU A 193 11.38 8.57 -1.15
CA LEU A 193 9.94 8.75 -1.37
C LEU A 193 9.37 7.45 -1.93
N VAL A 194 8.51 6.80 -1.17
CA VAL A 194 7.63 5.73 -1.64
C VAL A 194 6.33 6.36 -2.09
N ALA A 195 5.86 6.05 -3.29
CA ALA A 195 4.56 6.46 -3.81
C ALA A 195 3.82 5.23 -4.34
N CYS A 196 2.58 5.05 -3.91
CA CYS A 196 1.67 4.04 -4.44
C CYS A 196 0.42 4.75 -4.95
N SER A 197 -0.01 4.49 -6.18
CA SER A 197 -1.20 5.14 -6.75
C SER A 197 -1.93 4.20 -7.67
N GLU A 198 -3.23 4.02 -7.42
CA GLU A 198 -4.04 3.05 -8.12
C GLU A 198 -5.38 3.65 -8.56
N LEU A 199 -5.72 3.40 -9.82
CA LEU A 199 -7.02 3.73 -10.41
C LEU A 199 -7.66 2.46 -10.95
N THR A 200 -8.81 2.10 -10.42
CA THR A 200 -9.58 0.90 -10.82
C THR A 200 -10.05 0.94 -12.28
N LEU A 201 -10.00 2.10 -12.94
CA LEU A 201 -10.26 2.27 -14.36
C LEU A 201 -9.54 1.23 -15.22
N ILE A 202 -8.27 0.93 -14.90
CA ILE A 202 -7.46 0.00 -15.70
C ILE A 202 -8.00 -1.45 -15.67
N CYS A 203 -8.69 -1.83 -14.60
CA CYS A 203 -9.29 -3.16 -14.43
C CYS A 203 -10.82 -3.15 -14.41
N PHE A 204 -11.44 -1.99 -14.70
CA PHE A 204 -12.88 -1.87 -14.74
C PHE A 204 -13.48 -2.71 -15.89
N SER A 205 -14.56 -3.43 -15.62
CA SER A 205 -15.26 -4.23 -16.62
C SER A 205 -16.77 -4.18 -16.38
N THR A 206 -17.55 -4.61 -17.36
CA THR A 206 -18.96 -4.88 -17.16
C THR A 206 -19.16 -6.03 -16.16
N PRO A 207 -20.33 -6.12 -15.50
CA PRO A 207 -20.60 -7.13 -14.49
C PRO A 207 -20.35 -8.56 -14.98
N ASP A 208 -19.56 -9.28 -14.21
CA ASP A 208 -19.23 -10.69 -14.43
C ASP A 208 -19.14 -11.41 -13.08
N GLU A 209 -19.59 -12.67 -13.04
CA GLU A 209 -19.65 -13.49 -11.83
C GLU A 209 -18.29 -13.64 -11.14
N SER A 210 -17.22 -13.76 -11.92
CA SER A 210 -15.85 -13.96 -11.42
C SER A 210 -15.21 -12.69 -10.88
N LYS A 211 -15.71 -11.50 -11.28
CA LYS A 211 -15.12 -10.18 -10.98
C LYS A 211 -15.89 -9.36 -9.96
N ILE A 212 -17.14 -9.76 -9.71
CA ILE A 212 -18.09 -8.98 -8.92
C ILE A 212 -17.60 -8.70 -7.50
N ILE A 213 -16.83 -9.61 -6.90
CA ILE A 213 -16.25 -9.42 -5.55
C ILE A 213 -15.23 -8.28 -5.58
N GLY A 214 -14.30 -8.30 -6.53
CA GLY A 214 -13.29 -7.24 -6.66
C GLY A 214 -13.91 -5.88 -6.92
N HIS A 215 -14.85 -5.78 -7.87
CA HIS A 215 -15.58 -4.54 -8.13
C HIS A 215 -16.36 -4.04 -6.91
N GLY A 216 -16.86 -4.95 -6.06
CA GLY A 216 -17.50 -4.60 -4.79
C GLY A 216 -16.56 -4.10 -3.69
N LEU A 217 -15.24 -4.32 -3.82
CA LEU A 217 -14.25 -4.00 -2.79
C LEU A 217 -13.26 -2.90 -3.18
N PHE A 218 -12.85 -2.83 -4.47
CA PHE A 218 -11.76 -1.94 -4.90
C PHE A 218 -12.19 -0.48 -4.98
N GLY A 219 -11.29 0.42 -4.61
CA GLY A 219 -11.39 1.86 -4.71
C GLY A 219 -10.09 2.48 -5.22
N ASP A 220 -10.10 3.78 -5.46
CA ASP A 220 -9.00 4.55 -6.00
C ASP A 220 -8.33 5.40 -4.93
N GLY A 221 -7.01 5.46 -4.98
CA GLY A 221 -6.26 6.28 -4.05
C GLY A 221 -4.77 6.27 -4.29
N ALA A 222 -4.09 7.21 -3.66
CA ALA A 222 -2.64 7.29 -3.60
C ALA A 222 -2.15 7.48 -2.18
N GLY A 223 -1.07 6.78 -1.84
CA GLY A 223 -0.33 6.95 -0.60
C GLY A 223 1.12 7.28 -0.89
N ALA A 224 1.69 8.17 -0.11
CA ALA A 224 3.09 8.52 -0.16
C ALA A 224 3.73 8.46 1.23
N VAL A 225 4.94 7.92 1.30
CA VAL A 225 5.68 7.76 2.56
C VAL A 225 7.12 8.19 2.35
N ILE A 226 7.66 9.01 3.24
CA ILE A 226 9.08 9.35 3.25
C ILE A 226 9.78 8.47 4.28
N VAL A 227 10.82 7.79 3.82
CA VAL A 227 11.64 6.87 4.61
C VAL A 227 13.08 7.34 4.61
N GLY A 228 13.71 7.30 5.78
CA GLY A 228 15.15 7.57 5.94
C GLY A 228 15.69 6.87 7.17
N ALA A 229 16.98 6.64 7.23
CA ALA A 229 17.66 6.22 8.45
C ALA A 229 18.36 7.42 9.11
N ASN A 230 18.60 7.32 10.42
CA ASN A 230 19.19 8.40 11.22
C ASN A 230 18.46 9.74 11.01
N PRO A 231 17.20 9.87 11.49
CA PRO A 231 16.46 11.13 11.39
C PRO A 231 17.26 12.29 11.97
N SER A 232 17.28 13.43 11.24
CA SER A 232 17.94 14.64 11.73
C SER A 232 17.17 15.20 12.94
N ALA A 233 17.88 15.51 14.01
CA ALA A 233 17.32 16.18 15.17
C ALA A 233 16.69 17.54 14.81
N ASP A 234 17.20 18.18 13.76
CA ASP A 234 16.71 19.45 13.24
C ASP A 234 15.58 19.22 12.23
N GLY A 235 14.38 18.86 12.70
CA GLY A 235 13.13 18.93 11.94
C GLY A 235 12.59 17.62 11.36
N GLU A 236 13.28 16.46 11.48
CA GLU A 236 12.68 15.18 11.07
C GLU A 236 12.02 14.47 12.26
N ARG A 237 10.72 14.16 12.14
CA ARG A 237 9.97 13.47 13.19
C ARG A 237 9.85 11.99 12.85
N PRO A 238 10.44 11.06 13.61
CA PRO A 238 10.24 9.64 13.43
C PRO A 238 8.81 9.23 13.81
N LEU A 239 8.11 8.54 12.90
CA LEU A 239 6.76 8.03 13.12
C LEU A 239 6.75 6.55 13.50
N PHE A 240 7.50 5.73 12.74
CA PHE A 240 7.66 4.30 12.96
C PHE A 240 9.06 3.87 12.52
N GLU A 241 9.77 3.15 13.34
CA GLU A 241 11.01 2.49 12.94
C GLU A 241 10.69 1.14 12.29
N MET A 242 11.33 0.83 11.18
CA MET A 242 11.21 -0.44 10.46
C MET A 242 12.39 -1.35 10.82
N VAL A 243 12.21 -2.19 11.85
CA VAL A 243 13.32 -2.95 12.43
C VAL A 243 13.70 -4.14 11.57
N ALA A 244 12.73 -4.93 11.14
CA ALA A 244 12.94 -6.08 10.26
C ALA A 244 11.84 -6.12 9.20
N ALA A 245 12.17 -6.72 8.05
CA ALA A 245 11.22 -6.92 6.97
C ALA A 245 11.40 -8.31 6.36
N SER A 246 10.30 -8.96 5.99
CA SER A 246 10.33 -10.26 5.33
C SER A 246 9.18 -10.39 4.31
N GLN A 247 9.43 -11.21 3.31
CA GLN A 247 8.46 -11.59 2.29
C GLN A 247 8.28 -13.10 2.32
N THR A 248 7.04 -13.57 2.38
CA THR A 248 6.70 -14.99 2.34
C THR A 248 5.76 -15.26 1.18
N MET A 249 6.13 -16.11 0.28
CA MET A 249 5.26 -16.64 -0.77
C MET A 249 4.62 -17.94 -0.26
N ILE A 250 3.29 -18.06 -0.41
CA ILE A 250 2.56 -19.27 -0.07
C ILE A 250 2.61 -20.21 -1.28
N PRO A 251 3.31 -21.36 -1.21
CA PRO A 251 3.50 -22.23 -2.38
C PRO A 251 2.17 -22.77 -2.93
N GLY A 252 2.08 -22.88 -4.27
CA GLY A 252 0.92 -23.48 -4.95
C GLY A 252 -0.35 -22.63 -4.94
N THR A 253 -0.23 -21.33 -4.69
CA THR A 253 -1.39 -20.41 -4.58
C THR A 253 -1.48 -19.39 -5.70
N GLU A 254 -0.69 -19.52 -6.76
CA GLU A 254 -0.65 -18.63 -7.92
C GLU A 254 -2.03 -18.45 -8.58
N HIS A 255 -2.87 -19.49 -8.49
CA HIS A 255 -4.23 -19.48 -8.99
C HIS A 255 -5.22 -18.70 -8.14
N ALA A 256 -4.86 -18.30 -6.91
CA ALA A 256 -5.81 -17.71 -5.96
C ALA A 256 -5.94 -16.20 -6.11
N LEU A 257 -4.85 -15.51 -6.46
CA LEU A 257 -4.82 -14.07 -6.65
C LEU A 257 -3.81 -13.72 -7.74
N GLY A 258 -4.29 -13.12 -8.81
CA GLY A 258 -3.44 -12.77 -9.95
C GLY A 258 -3.97 -11.61 -10.78
N MET A 259 -3.10 -11.05 -11.61
CA MET A 259 -3.41 -9.96 -12.56
C MET A 259 -2.68 -10.22 -13.88
N GLN A 260 -3.32 -9.89 -15.00
CA GLN A 260 -2.72 -10.02 -16.34
C GLN A 260 -3.23 -8.95 -17.29
N ALA A 261 -2.39 -8.52 -18.22
CA ALA A 261 -2.80 -7.62 -19.29
C ALA A 261 -3.66 -8.36 -20.34
N THR A 262 -4.73 -7.73 -20.76
CA THR A 262 -5.62 -8.18 -21.84
C THR A 262 -5.88 -7.03 -22.82
N SER A 263 -6.59 -7.29 -23.91
CA SER A 263 -7.00 -6.22 -24.83
C SER A 263 -7.98 -5.20 -24.21
N SER A 264 -8.63 -5.55 -23.10
CA SER A 264 -9.64 -4.72 -22.44
C SER A 264 -9.16 -4.13 -21.12
N GLY A 265 -7.86 -4.15 -20.82
CA GLY A 265 -7.28 -3.61 -19.58
C GLY A 265 -6.48 -4.65 -18.80
N ILE A 266 -6.30 -4.43 -17.53
CA ILE A 266 -5.70 -5.42 -16.61
C ILE A 266 -6.81 -6.28 -16.03
N ASP A 267 -6.80 -7.54 -16.39
CA ASP A 267 -7.70 -8.53 -15.82
C ASP A 267 -7.19 -8.98 -14.44
N PHE A 268 -8.09 -9.24 -13.49
CA PHE A 268 -7.72 -9.76 -12.17
C PHE A 268 -8.52 -11.01 -11.85
N HIS A 269 -7.89 -11.90 -11.09
CA HIS A 269 -8.52 -13.05 -10.48
C HIS A 269 -8.39 -12.95 -8.96
N LEU A 270 -9.52 -13.10 -8.27
CA LEU A 270 -9.61 -13.03 -6.80
C LEU A 270 -10.45 -14.22 -6.30
N SER A 271 -9.79 -15.25 -5.80
CA SER A 271 -10.44 -16.41 -5.21
C SER A 271 -11.02 -16.11 -3.83
N ILE A 272 -12.18 -16.68 -3.53
CA ILE A 272 -12.77 -16.67 -2.19
C ILE A 272 -11.90 -17.38 -1.14
N GLN A 273 -10.90 -18.15 -1.55
CA GLN A 273 -9.97 -18.87 -0.67
C GLN A 273 -8.89 -17.96 -0.07
N VAL A 274 -8.64 -16.77 -0.65
CA VAL A 274 -7.55 -15.87 -0.22
C VAL A 274 -7.56 -15.59 1.29
N PRO A 275 -8.70 -15.26 1.94
CA PRO A 275 -8.73 -15.05 3.39
C PRO A 275 -8.31 -16.27 4.20
N THR A 276 -8.66 -17.48 3.76
CA THR A 276 -8.29 -18.74 4.43
C THR A 276 -6.81 -19.04 4.23
N LEU A 277 -6.28 -18.86 3.03
CA LEU A 277 -4.84 -19.05 2.74
C LEU A 277 -3.98 -18.12 3.62
N ILE A 278 -4.40 -16.87 3.80
CA ILE A 278 -3.71 -15.95 4.72
C ILE A 278 -3.82 -16.45 6.16
N LYS A 279 -5.03 -16.80 6.63
CA LYS A 279 -5.26 -17.32 7.99
C LYS A 279 -4.36 -18.48 8.33
N ASP A 280 -4.21 -19.44 7.42
CA ASP A 280 -3.46 -20.67 7.66
C ASP A 280 -1.94 -20.43 7.77
N ASN A 281 -1.44 -19.37 7.12
CA ASN A 281 -0.01 -19.10 7.05
C ASN A 281 0.48 -17.93 7.94
N ILE A 282 -0.41 -17.00 8.34
CA ILE A 282 -0.02 -15.75 8.98
C ILE A 282 0.73 -15.95 10.31
N HIS A 283 0.32 -16.93 11.13
CA HIS A 283 0.94 -17.15 12.43
C HIS A 283 2.42 -17.54 12.29
N GLN A 284 2.75 -18.45 11.37
CA GLN A 284 4.15 -18.85 11.14
C GLN A 284 4.97 -17.71 10.55
N CYS A 285 4.40 -16.95 9.58
CA CYS A 285 5.09 -15.79 9.01
C CYS A 285 5.45 -14.75 10.08
N LEU A 286 4.56 -14.52 11.04
CA LEU A 286 4.80 -13.60 12.14
C LEU A 286 5.85 -14.12 13.12
N LEU A 287 5.80 -15.40 13.48
CA LEU A 287 6.83 -16.02 14.34
C LEU A 287 8.22 -15.87 13.71
N ASP A 288 8.35 -16.13 12.40
CA ASP A 288 9.62 -16.01 11.70
C ASP A 288 10.10 -14.55 11.64
N ALA A 289 9.20 -13.59 11.41
CA ALA A 289 9.51 -12.17 11.43
C ALA A 289 10.01 -11.71 12.81
N PHE A 290 9.34 -12.10 13.90
CA PHE A 290 9.71 -11.70 15.26
C PHE A 290 10.96 -12.42 15.80
N ARG A 291 11.22 -13.65 15.36
CA ARG A 291 12.49 -14.36 15.66
C ARG A 291 13.71 -13.59 15.13
N SER A 292 13.57 -12.93 13.97
CA SER A 292 14.67 -12.15 13.40
C SER A 292 15.09 -10.96 14.25
N VAL A 293 14.22 -10.51 15.16
CA VAL A 293 14.49 -9.43 16.13
C VAL A 293 14.68 -9.94 17.56
N GLY A 294 14.87 -11.26 17.72
CA GLY A 294 15.16 -11.89 19.01
C GLY A 294 13.94 -12.19 19.89
N ASN A 295 12.73 -11.93 19.40
CA ASN A 295 11.50 -12.29 20.13
C ASN A 295 10.94 -13.61 19.59
N THR A 296 11.02 -14.66 20.39
CA THR A 296 10.61 -16.01 19.99
C THR A 296 9.19 -16.40 20.43
N ASP A 297 8.57 -15.59 21.29
CA ASP A 297 7.21 -15.85 21.83
C ASP A 297 6.47 -14.52 22.03
N PRO A 298 6.12 -13.80 20.94
CA PRO A 298 5.43 -12.53 21.02
C PRO A 298 3.97 -12.73 21.45
N ASN A 299 3.51 -11.92 22.42
CA ASN A 299 2.08 -11.79 22.69
C ASN A 299 1.46 -10.84 21.66
N TRP A 300 0.62 -11.36 20.78
CA TRP A 300 0.00 -10.63 19.69
C TRP A 300 -0.84 -9.44 20.16
N ASN A 301 -1.38 -9.49 21.36
CA ASN A 301 -2.17 -8.40 21.94
C ASN A 301 -1.32 -7.28 22.56
N ASP A 302 0.00 -7.46 22.69
CA ASP A 302 0.91 -6.40 23.14
C ASP A 302 1.44 -5.56 21.98
N LEU A 303 1.08 -5.92 20.72
CA LEU A 303 1.50 -5.22 19.51
C LEU A 303 0.48 -4.18 19.04
N PHE A 304 0.96 -3.19 18.28
CA PHE A 304 0.12 -2.39 17.39
C PHE A 304 0.14 -2.98 15.96
N TRP A 305 -0.94 -2.75 15.21
CA TRP A 305 -1.17 -3.45 13.95
C TRP A 305 -1.49 -2.48 12.81
N ALA A 306 -0.71 -2.57 11.73
CA ALA A 306 -0.97 -1.93 10.44
C ALA A 306 -1.21 -3.03 9.39
N VAL A 307 -2.46 -3.47 9.23
CA VAL A 307 -2.82 -4.56 8.32
C VAL A 307 -3.53 -4.02 7.11
N HIS A 308 -3.03 -4.35 5.91
CA HIS A 308 -3.72 -4.04 4.66
C HIS A 308 -5.12 -4.68 4.66
N PRO A 309 -6.20 -3.90 4.59
CA PRO A 309 -7.55 -4.41 4.61
C PRO A 309 -8.00 -4.82 3.20
N GLY A 310 -7.50 -5.92 2.68
CA GLY A 310 -7.86 -6.44 1.35
C GLY A 310 -9.34 -6.81 1.22
N GLY A 311 -10.04 -6.96 2.35
CA GLY A 311 -11.46 -7.19 2.53
C GLY A 311 -11.74 -7.56 3.98
N ARG A 312 -13.00 -7.40 4.42
CA ARG A 312 -13.41 -7.69 5.80
C ARG A 312 -13.01 -9.09 6.26
N ALA A 313 -13.21 -10.11 5.42
CA ALA A 313 -12.91 -11.50 5.76
C ALA A 313 -11.43 -11.74 6.08
N ILE A 314 -10.50 -10.99 5.47
CA ILE A 314 -9.07 -11.08 5.79
C ILE A 314 -8.83 -10.60 7.21
N LEU A 315 -9.39 -9.45 7.59
CA LEU A 315 -9.23 -8.89 8.94
C LEU A 315 -9.88 -9.80 9.99
N ASP A 316 -11.09 -10.31 9.72
CA ASP A 316 -11.81 -11.21 10.63
C ASP A 316 -11.01 -12.53 10.83
N ASN A 317 -10.42 -13.09 9.77
CA ASN A 317 -9.62 -14.31 9.84
C ASN A 317 -8.29 -14.11 10.59
N ILE A 318 -7.63 -12.96 10.44
CA ILE A 318 -6.41 -12.64 11.20
C ILE A 318 -6.75 -12.45 12.69
N GLU A 319 -7.82 -11.72 13.00
CA GLU A 319 -8.30 -11.51 14.37
C GLU A 319 -8.61 -12.84 15.06
N ASP A 320 -9.34 -13.73 14.37
CA ASP A 320 -9.66 -15.06 14.89
C ASP A 320 -8.41 -15.95 15.03
N LYS A 321 -7.53 -16.01 14.04
CA LYS A 321 -6.33 -16.87 14.08
C LYS A 321 -5.37 -16.50 15.19
N LEU A 322 -5.19 -15.21 15.43
CA LEU A 322 -4.23 -14.69 16.40
C LEU A 322 -4.90 -14.33 17.74
N GLN A 323 -6.22 -14.56 17.88
CA GLN A 323 -6.99 -14.23 19.06
C GLN A 323 -6.81 -12.76 19.49
N LEU A 324 -6.85 -11.87 18.49
CA LEU A 324 -6.68 -10.44 18.74
C LEU A 324 -7.90 -9.84 19.41
N GLN A 325 -7.65 -8.89 20.30
CA GLN A 325 -8.71 -8.05 20.82
C GLN A 325 -9.31 -7.18 19.71
N PRO A 326 -10.63 -6.95 19.68
CA PRO A 326 -11.34 -6.33 18.55
C PRO A 326 -10.80 -4.97 18.10
N TRP A 327 -10.23 -4.18 19.03
CA TRP A 327 -9.69 -2.85 18.70
C TRP A 327 -8.29 -2.88 18.05
N LYS A 328 -7.59 -4.02 18.06
CA LYS A 328 -6.25 -4.13 17.48
C LYS A 328 -6.21 -3.84 15.98
N LEU A 329 -7.25 -4.20 15.25
CA LEU A 329 -7.39 -3.92 13.81
C LEU A 329 -8.27 -2.70 13.50
N ALA A 330 -8.56 -1.86 14.48
CA ALA A 330 -9.49 -0.74 14.30
C ALA A 330 -9.04 0.28 13.24
N ALA A 331 -7.73 0.56 13.12
CA ALA A 331 -7.20 1.43 12.06
C ALA A 331 -7.44 0.84 10.66
N SER A 332 -7.16 -0.46 10.48
CA SER A 332 -7.38 -1.17 9.21
C SER A 332 -8.87 -1.23 8.86
N ARG A 333 -9.74 -1.49 9.83
CA ARG A 333 -11.20 -1.51 9.63
C ARG A 333 -11.75 -0.14 9.28
N GLN A 334 -11.25 0.92 9.91
CA GLN A 334 -11.63 2.31 9.59
C GLN A 334 -11.25 2.67 8.14
N VAL A 335 -10.05 2.33 7.73
CA VAL A 335 -9.60 2.58 6.35
C VAL A 335 -10.44 1.78 5.34
N LEU A 336 -10.77 0.53 5.63
CA LEU A 336 -11.67 -0.26 4.78
C LEU A 336 -13.05 0.40 4.66
N SER A 337 -13.62 0.85 5.77
CA SER A 337 -14.93 1.51 5.83
C SER A 337 -14.95 2.79 4.98
N GLU A 338 -13.94 3.64 5.13
CA GLU A 338 -13.92 4.97 4.53
C GLU A 338 -13.43 5.00 3.07
N TYR A 339 -12.63 4.02 2.64
CA TYR A 339 -11.92 4.08 1.34
C TYR A 339 -12.05 2.80 0.51
N GLY A 340 -12.48 1.69 1.08
CA GLY A 340 -12.39 0.37 0.45
C GLY A 340 -10.94 -0.11 0.31
N ASN A 341 -10.72 -1.07 -0.58
CA ASN A 341 -9.40 -1.59 -0.91
C ASN A 341 -8.78 -0.81 -2.08
N MET A 342 -7.86 0.10 -1.79
CA MET A 342 -7.09 0.87 -2.78
C MET A 342 -5.77 0.18 -3.14
N SER A 343 -5.73 -1.16 -3.08
CA SER A 343 -4.57 -1.97 -3.40
C SER A 343 -3.31 -1.54 -2.62
N GLY A 344 -2.15 -1.38 -3.29
CA GLY A 344 -0.88 -1.02 -2.65
C GLY A 344 -0.90 0.32 -1.92
N ALA A 345 -1.75 1.27 -2.31
CA ALA A 345 -1.87 2.56 -1.64
C ALA A 345 -2.49 2.46 -0.24
N THR A 346 -3.34 1.46 0.00
CA THR A 346 -4.14 1.35 1.24
C THR A 346 -3.28 1.32 2.49
N ILE A 347 -2.10 0.71 2.46
CA ILE A 347 -1.25 0.57 3.66
C ILE A 347 -0.74 1.92 4.18
N ALA A 348 -0.54 2.91 3.31
CA ALA A 348 -0.19 4.26 3.74
C ALA A 348 -1.34 4.94 4.51
N PHE A 349 -2.59 4.72 4.10
CA PHE A 349 -3.77 5.19 4.83
C PHE A 349 -3.90 4.51 6.20
N VAL A 350 -3.60 3.21 6.28
CA VAL A 350 -3.61 2.49 7.56
C VAL A 350 -2.55 3.03 8.52
N LEU A 351 -1.33 3.28 8.03
CA LEU A 351 -0.26 3.88 8.83
C LEU A 351 -0.63 5.30 9.28
N ASP A 352 -1.26 6.10 8.41
CA ASP A 352 -1.72 7.46 8.72
C ASP A 352 -2.83 7.45 9.78
N GLU A 353 -3.82 6.56 9.65
CA GLU A 353 -4.89 6.40 10.63
C GLU A 353 -4.34 5.89 11.98
N LEU A 354 -3.42 4.93 11.95
CA LEU A 354 -2.81 4.38 13.15
C LEU A 354 -2.05 5.46 13.94
N ARG A 355 -1.23 6.30 13.27
CA ARG A 355 -0.51 7.38 13.95
C ARG A 355 -1.47 8.42 14.54
N ARG A 356 -2.55 8.79 13.82
CA ARG A 356 -3.54 9.75 14.29
C ARG A 356 -4.29 9.25 15.54
N ARG A 357 -4.59 7.96 15.61
CA ARG A 357 -5.16 7.34 16.80
C ARG A 357 -4.19 7.42 17.97
N ARG A 358 -2.93 7.07 17.73
CA ARG A 358 -1.89 7.13 18.76
C ARG A 358 -1.65 8.54 19.29
N GLU A 359 -1.72 9.56 18.45
CA GLU A 359 -1.62 10.97 18.87
C GLU A 359 -2.79 11.40 19.76
N LYS A 360 -3.99 10.90 19.51
CA LYS A 360 -5.18 11.18 20.35
C LYS A 360 -5.16 10.42 21.66
N GLU A 361 -4.51 9.26 21.71
CA GLU A 361 -4.45 8.39 22.89
C GLU A 361 -3.21 8.65 23.78
N GLN A 362 -2.37 9.64 23.44
CA GLN A 362 -1.12 9.96 24.18
C GLN A 362 -1.33 10.22 25.68
N ASP A 363 -2.54 10.65 26.09
CA ASP A 363 -2.86 10.94 27.47
C ASP A 363 -3.39 9.74 28.28
N MET A 364 -3.61 8.57 27.65
CA MET A 364 -4.46 7.55 28.26
C MET A 364 -3.79 6.24 28.67
N GLN A 365 -2.68 5.79 28.09
CA GLN A 365 -1.99 4.54 28.48
C GLN A 365 -0.61 4.38 27.81
N GLN A 366 0.25 3.53 28.41
CA GLN A 366 1.52 3.11 27.83
C GLN A 366 1.28 2.45 26.46
N GLN A 367 1.66 3.15 25.40
CA GLN A 367 1.50 2.65 24.03
C GLN A 367 2.42 1.45 23.76
N PRO A 368 2.00 0.46 22.96
CA PRO A 368 2.86 -0.66 22.57
C PRO A 368 4.17 -0.18 21.94
N GLU A 369 5.28 -0.74 22.41
CA GLU A 369 6.60 -0.48 21.83
C GLU A 369 6.73 -1.11 20.44
N TRP A 370 6.24 -2.33 20.29
CA TRP A 370 6.37 -3.12 19.08
C TRP A 370 5.05 -3.19 18.30
N GLY A 371 5.18 -3.34 16.99
CA GLY A 371 4.06 -3.56 16.12
C GLY A 371 4.44 -4.29 14.84
N VAL A 372 3.47 -4.48 13.97
CA VAL A 372 3.67 -5.14 12.69
C VAL A 372 2.84 -4.50 11.59
N LEU A 373 3.47 -4.36 10.42
CA LEU A 373 2.79 -4.06 9.17
C LEU A 373 2.65 -5.34 8.36
N LEU A 374 1.46 -5.58 7.81
CA LEU A 374 1.17 -6.70 6.94
C LEU A 374 0.50 -6.22 5.65
N ALA A 375 0.99 -6.70 4.52
CA ALA A 375 0.33 -6.52 3.23
C ALA A 375 0.29 -7.86 2.48
N PHE A 376 -0.74 -8.04 1.65
CA PHE A 376 -1.00 -9.29 0.94
C PHE A 376 -1.23 -8.99 -0.53
N GLY A 377 -0.73 -9.84 -1.42
CA GLY A 377 -0.86 -9.61 -2.85
C GLY A 377 -0.77 -10.87 -3.70
N PRO A 378 -0.67 -10.68 -5.02
CA PRO A 378 -0.62 -11.80 -5.96
C PRO A 378 0.39 -12.86 -5.60
N GLY A 379 0.02 -14.12 -5.86
CA GLY A 379 0.95 -15.21 -5.73
C GLY A 379 0.68 -16.35 -4.76
N VAL A 380 -0.02 -16.38 -3.60
CA VAL A 380 -0.27 -15.30 -2.65
C VAL A 380 1.01 -14.93 -1.90
N THR A 381 1.31 -13.67 -1.84
CA THR A 381 2.50 -13.17 -1.13
C THR A 381 2.10 -12.40 0.12
N ILE A 382 2.82 -12.61 1.22
CA ILE A 382 2.70 -11.88 2.49
C ILE A 382 3.95 -11.03 2.67
N GLU A 383 3.80 -9.72 2.73
CA GLU A 383 4.83 -8.76 3.14
C GLU A 383 4.65 -8.46 4.62
N SER A 384 5.70 -8.59 5.41
CA SER A 384 5.67 -8.26 6.83
C SER A 384 6.84 -7.36 7.22
N ILE A 385 6.56 -6.32 8.02
CA ILE A 385 7.56 -5.43 8.58
C ILE A 385 7.31 -5.34 10.08
N VAL A 386 8.33 -5.70 10.87
CA VAL A 386 8.33 -5.46 12.31
C VAL A 386 8.60 -3.99 12.56
N LEU A 387 7.67 -3.34 13.21
CA LEU A 387 7.71 -1.92 13.52
C LEU A 387 8.03 -1.69 14.99
N ARG A 388 8.70 -0.58 15.29
CA ARG A 388 8.92 -0.10 16.66
C ARG A 388 8.44 1.35 16.78
N ASN A 389 7.87 1.66 17.94
CA ASN A 389 7.49 3.02 18.31
C ASN A 389 8.73 3.82 18.75
N PRO A 390 9.15 4.85 18.03
CA PRO A 390 10.34 5.63 18.40
C PRO A 390 10.21 6.37 19.75
N LEU A 391 8.98 6.68 20.19
CA LEU A 391 8.72 7.41 21.43
C LEU A 391 8.93 6.58 22.70
N SER A 392 9.04 5.25 22.60
CA SER A 392 9.23 4.36 23.74
C SER A 392 10.65 4.42 24.35
N HIS A 393 11.64 4.99 23.64
CA HIS A 393 13.02 5.10 24.12
C HIS A 393 13.26 6.27 25.09
N GLY A 394 12.48 7.35 25.02
CA GLY A 394 12.62 8.50 25.90
C GLY A 394 12.18 8.30 27.34
N LEU A 395 11.51 7.18 27.65
CA LEU A 395 10.97 6.89 29.00
C LEU A 395 11.85 5.95 29.84
N LYS A 396 12.93 5.37 29.27
CA LYS A 396 13.81 4.42 29.98
C LYS A 396 15.14 5.04 30.46
N GLU A 397 15.43 6.30 30.18
CA GLU A 397 16.68 6.99 30.59
C GLU A 397 16.49 7.99 31.77
N ASN A 398 15.47 7.80 32.64
CA ASN A 398 15.35 8.57 33.88
C ASN A 398 15.20 7.66 35.11
#